data_632850f5709a8e42bd9bd5407c825e4b
#
_entry.id   632850f5709a8e42bd9bd5407c825e4b
#
_cell.length_a   1.000
_cell.length_b   1.000
_cell.length_c   1.000
_cell.angle_alpha   90.00
_cell.angle_beta   90.00
_cell.angle_gamma   90.00
#
_symmetry.space_group_name_H-M   'P 1'
#
loop_
_entity.id
_entity.type
_entity.pdbx_description
1 polymer ?
#
loop_
_entity_poly.entity_id
_entity_poly.type
_entity_poly.pdbx_seq_one_letter_code
_entity_poly.pdbx_strand_id
1 'polypeptide(L)'
;MKLKQVYEELMKIATDVGIRVRKGTGNFRGGYCIVKDEDLIILNKTATLEVMSSVLARSLLEKNIDNVFVKPVIREFIEKERDLFFPEREFMLEVKG
;
A
#
# COMPACT_ATOMS: atom_id res chain seq x y z
N MET A 1 14.71 -8.51 -6.77
CA MET A 1 13.35 -9.05 -6.78
C MET A 1 12.54 -8.37 -7.86
N LYS A 2 11.83 -9.13 -8.67
CA LYS A 2 11.02 -8.58 -9.75
C LYS A 2 9.74 -7.95 -9.20
N LEU A 3 9.20 -6.99 -9.92
CA LEU A 3 7.99 -6.27 -9.49
C LEU A 3 6.81 -7.22 -9.23
N LYS A 4 6.65 -8.25 -10.05
CA LYS A 4 5.60 -9.25 -9.82
C LYS A 4 5.74 -9.92 -8.45
N GLN A 5 6.97 -10.23 -8.05
CA GLN A 5 7.23 -10.81 -6.74
C GLN A 5 6.95 -9.83 -5.62
N VAL A 6 7.28 -8.54 -5.83
CA VAL A 6 6.97 -7.49 -4.87
C VAL A 6 5.45 -7.42 -4.69
N TYR A 7 4.71 -7.41 -5.79
CA TYR A 7 3.26 -7.37 -5.75
C TYR A 7 2.68 -8.55 -4.95
N GLU A 8 3.17 -9.76 -5.23
CA GLU A 8 2.70 -10.96 -4.54
C GLU A 8 3.00 -10.91 -3.03
N GLU A 9 4.17 -10.41 -2.66
CA GLU A 9 4.52 -10.26 -1.25
C GLU A 9 3.65 -9.21 -0.57
N LEU A 10 3.35 -8.11 -1.23
CA LEU A 10 2.47 -7.08 -0.69
C LEU A 10 1.05 -7.63 -0.48
N MET A 11 0.56 -8.43 -1.42
CA MET A 11 -0.75 -9.09 -1.30
C MET A 11 -0.76 -10.02 -0.09
N LYS A 12 0.32 -10.76 0.11
CA LYS A 12 0.44 -11.67 1.24
C LYS A 12 0.42 -10.92 2.57
N ILE A 13 1.14 -9.80 2.65
CA ILE A 13 1.15 -8.97 3.86
C ILE A 13 -0.26 -8.47 4.16
N ALA A 14 -0.97 -7.99 3.15
CA ALA A 14 -2.34 -7.53 3.32
C ALA A 14 -3.22 -8.62 3.93
N THR A 15 -3.11 -9.83 3.40
CA THR A 15 -3.85 -10.98 3.94
C THR A 15 -3.46 -11.27 5.38
N ASP A 16 -2.17 -11.25 5.67
CA ASP A 16 -1.64 -11.58 7.00
C ASP A 16 -2.10 -10.59 8.08
N VAL A 17 -2.31 -9.33 7.71
CA VAL A 17 -2.79 -8.32 8.66
C VAL A 17 -4.32 -8.17 8.65
N GLY A 18 -5.02 -9.03 7.92
CA GLY A 18 -6.47 -9.06 7.93
C GLY A 18 -7.15 -8.07 7.00
N ILE A 19 -6.45 -7.60 5.97
CA ILE A 19 -7.02 -6.68 4.99
C ILE A 19 -7.52 -7.49 3.79
N ARG A 20 -8.77 -7.24 3.39
CA ARG A 20 -9.31 -7.83 2.18
C ARG A 20 -8.87 -7.00 0.99
N VAL A 21 -8.51 -7.66 -0.10
CA VAL A 21 -8.15 -6.98 -1.34
C VAL A 21 -9.17 -7.35 -2.41
N ARG A 22 -9.77 -6.33 -3.01
CA ARG A 22 -10.75 -6.51 -4.09
C ARG A 22 -10.25 -5.79 -5.33
N LYS A 23 -10.54 -6.39 -6.47
CA LYS A 23 -10.20 -5.79 -7.76
C LYS A 23 -11.48 -5.37 -8.46
N GLY A 24 -11.48 -4.18 -9.03
CA GLY A 24 -12.62 -3.68 -9.77
C GLY A 24 -12.16 -2.96 -11.01
N THR A 25 -13.13 -2.64 -11.87
CA THR A 25 -12.88 -1.85 -13.08
C THR A 25 -13.57 -0.51 -12.95
N GLY A 26 -13.03 0.48 -13.64
CA GLY A 26 -13.60 1.82 -13.63
C GLY A 26 -12.52 2.87 -13.73
N ASN A 27 -12.93 4.12 -13.59
CA ASN A 27 -12.00 5.24 -13.68
C ASN A 27 -11.57 5.67 -12.27
N PHE A 28 -10.78 4.82 -11.62
CA PHE A 28 -10.25 5.10 -10.28
C PHE A 28 -8.87 4.47 -10.14
N ARG A 29 -8.09 4.99 -9.22
CA ARG A 29 -6.75 4.47 -8.95
C ARG A 29 -6.78 3.29 -7.98
N GLY A 30 -7.65 3.34 -7.00
CA GLY A 30 -7.71 2.38 -5.90
C GLY A 30 -7.21 3.00 -4.61
N GLY A 31 -7.29 2.25 -3.54
CA GLY A 31 -6.82 2.70 -2.25
C GLY A 31 -7.37 1.91 -1.09
N TYR A 32 -7.05 2.38 0.11
CA TYR A 32 -7.46 1.76 1.36
C TYR A 32 -8.75 2.42 1.87
N CYS A 33 -9.67 1.59 2.35
CA CYS A 33 -10.89 2.11 2.99
C CYS A 33 -11.38 1.12 4.05
N ILE A 34 -12.29 1.60 4.88
CA ILE A 34 -12.92 0.77 5.91
C ILE A 34 -14.41 0.71 5.58
N VAL A 35 -14.93 -0.50 5.44
CA VAL A 35 -16.35 -0.72 5.13
C VAL A 35 -16.92 -1.67 6.18
N LYS A 36 -17.90 -1.18 6.94
CA LYS A 36 -18.53 -1.98 8.01
C LYS A 36 -17.50 -2.59 8.96
N ASP A 37 -16.55 -1.78 9.40
CA ASP A 37 -15.49 -2.16 10.31
C ASP A 37 -14.46 -3.15 9.73
N GLU A 38 -14.51 -3.40 8.42
CA GLU A 38 -13.52 -4.25 7.77
C GLU A 38 -12.55 -3.40 6.94
N ASP A 39 -11.27 -3.72 7.04
CA ASP A 39 -10.23 -3.10 6.23
C ASP A 39 -10.28 -3.65 4.82
N LEU A 40 -10.25 -2.76 3.84
CA LEU A 40 -10.37 -3.14 2.44
C LEU A 40 -9.39 -2.33 1.60
N ILE A 41 -8.70 -3.01 0.70
CA ILE A 41 -7.91 -2.36 -0.35
C ILE A 41 -8.60 -2.65 -1.67
N ILE A 42 -8.88 -1.60 -2.44
CA ILE A 42 -9.47 -1.73 -3.77
C ILE A 42 -8.38 -1.43 -4.79
N LEU A 43 -8.19 -2.35 -5.73
CA LEU A 43 -7.25 -2.21 -6.83
C LEU A 43 -8.02 -2.11 -8.13
N ASN A 44 -7.54 -1.27 -9.05
CA ASN A 44 -8.09 -1.23 -10.39
C ASN A 44 -7.39 -2.29 -11.23
N LYS A 45 -8.11 -3.32 -11.62
CA LYS A 45 -7.51 -4.44 -12.35
C LYS A 45 -7.04 -4.08 -13.76
N THR A 46 -7.44 -2.91 -14.27
CA THR A 46 -6.94 -2.42 -15.55
C THR A 46 -5.66 -1.59 -15.40
N ALA A 47 -5.25 -1.32 -14.16
CA ALA A 47 -4.01 -0.60 -13.90
C ALA A 47 -2.80 -1.49 -14.13
N THR A 48 -1.64 -0.87 -14.29
CA THR A 48 -0.40 -1.60 -14.43
C THR A 48 -0.01 -2.27 -13.10
N LEU A 49 0.83 -3.27 -13.18
CA LEU A 49 1.37 -3.93 -11.99
C LEU A 49 2.08 -2.93 -11.09
N GLU A 50 2.78 -1.98 -11.70
CA GLU A 50 3.47 -0.91 -10.96
C GLU A 50 2.49 -0.07 -10.14
N VAL A 51 1.39 0.36 -10.75
CA VAL A 51 0.38 1.15 -10.06
C VAL A 51 -0.29 0.33 -8.95
N MET A 52 -0.65 -0.91 -9.22
CA MET A 52 -1.27 -1.75 -8.20
C MET A 52 -0.34 -1.99 -7.01
N SER A 53 0.96 -2.21 -7.27
CA SER A 53 1.94 -2.39 -6.20
C SER A 53 2.09 -1.13 -5.37
N SER A 54 2.09 0.03 -6.02
CA SER A 54 2.16 1.32 -5.34
C SER A 54 0.93 1.53 -4.44
N VAL A 55 -0.27 1.23 -4.94
CA VAL A 55 -1.50 1.35 -4.15
C VAL A 55 -1.46 0.42 -2.93
N LEU A 56 -1.01 -0.81 -3.11
CA LEU A 56 -0.87 -1.76 -2.00
C LEU A 56 0.10 -1.24 -0.93
N ALA A 57 1.28 -0.79 -1.36
CA ALA A 57 2.29 -0.31 -0.41
C ALA A 57 1.79 0.91 0.36
N ARG A 58 1.15 1.85 -0.31
CA ARG A 58 0.57 3.03 0.34
C ARG A 58 -0.54 2.65 1.32
N SER A 59 -1.37 1.70 0.94
CA SER A 59 -2.44 1.23 1.81
C SER A 59 -1.90 0.58 3.08
N LEU A 60 -0.81 -0.17 2.95
CA LEU A 60 -0.17 -0.81 4.10
C LEU A 60 0.45 0.20 5.06
N LEU A 61 0.78 1.41 4.59
CA LEU A 61 1.24 2.48 5.47
C LEU A 61 0.12 2.99 6.38
N GLU A 62 -1.12 2.84 5.97
CA GLU A 62 -2.28 3.26 6.76
C GLU A 62 -2.62 2.25 7.86
N LYS A 63 -2.18 1.02 7.68
CA LYS A 63 -2.40 -0.06 8.63
C LYS A 63 -1.10 -0.36 9.37
N ASN A 64 -1.18 -0.59 10.67
CA ASN A 64 -0.01 -1.01 11.43
C ASN A 64 0.36 -2.45 11.06
N ILE A 65 1.53 -2.63 10.47
CA ILE A 65 2.02 -3.94 10.04
C ILE A 65 3.24 -4.39 10.86
N ASP A 66 3.45 -3.78 12.03
CA ASP A 66 4.62 -4.10 12.86
C ASP A 66 4.59 -5.51 13.43
N ASN A 67 3.40 -6.11 13.52
CA ASN A 67 3.24 -7.44 14.10
C ASN A 67 3.44 -8.58 13.11
N VAL A 68 3.74 -8.28 11.85
CA VAL A 68 3.98 -9.30 10.85
C VAL A 68 5.38 -9.17 10.30
N PHE A 69 5.93 -10.29 9.84
CA PHE A 69 7.23 -10.28 9.22
C PHE A 69 7.14 -9.66 7.82
N VAL A 70 8.00 -8.70 7.56
CA VAL A 70 8.12 -8.07 6.24
C VAL A 70 9.57 -8.19 5.80
N LYS A 71 9.79 -8.81 4.64
CA LYS A 71 11.13 -8.94 4.10
C LYS A 71 11.75 -7.55 3.93
N PRO A 72 13.05 -7.39 4.22
CA PRO A 72 13.70 -6.07 4.12
C PRO A 72 13.53 -5.38 2.76
N VAL A 73 13.57 -6.12 1.66
CA VAL A 73 13.39 -5.54 0.33
C VAL A 73 11.97 -5.00 0.15
N ILE A 74 10.99 -5.65 0.76
CA ILE A 74 9.59 -5.22 0.69
C ILE A 74 9.37 -4.01 1.60
N ARG A 75 9.96 -4.02 2.79
CA ARG A 75 9.91 -2.87 3.69
C ARG A 75 10.51 -1.64 3.03
N GLU A 76 11.60 -1.82 2.33
CA GLU A 76 12.25 -0.73 1.60
C GLU A 76 11.32 -0.19 0.50
N PHE A 77 10.63 -1.07 -0.20
CA PHE A 77 9.66 -0.66 -1.22
C PHE A 77 8.54 0.18 -0.60
N ILE A 78 8.00 -0.26 0.53
CA ILE A 78 6.93 0.46 1.23
C ILE A 78 7.43 1.84 1.70
N GLU A 79 8.63 1.91 2.24
CA GLU A 79 9.21 3.16 2.71
C GLU A 79 9.46 4.15 1.57
N LYS A 80 9.89 3.66 0.42
CA LYS A 80 10.05 4.52 -0.77
C LYS A 80 8.72 5.11 -1.22
N GLU A 81 7.65 4.31 -1.16
CA GLU A 81 6.33 4.82 -1.50
C GLU A 81 5.90 5.90 -0.52
N ARG A 82 6.19 5.73 0.77
CA ARG A 82 5.91 6.76 1.76
C ARG A 82 6.61 8.07 1.40
N ASP A 83 7.88 7.99 1.06
CA ASP A 83 8.67 9.17 0.73
C ASP A 83 8.18 9.86 -0.53
N LEU A 84 7.67 9.11 -1.49
CA LEU A 84 7.12 9.66 -2.73
C LEU A 84 5.78 10.36 -2.53
N PHE A 85 4.93 9.81 -1.68
CA PHE A 85 3.55 10.29 -1.55
C PHE A 85 3.32 11.22 -0.37
N PHE A 86 4.26 11.30 0.56
CA PHE A 86 4.13 12.16 1.73
C PHE A 86 5.31 13.11 1.97
N PRO A 87 6.06 13.53 0.94
CA PRO A 87 7.18 14.45 1.16
C PRO A 87 6.71 15.83 1.67
N GLU A 88 5.55 16.28 1.23
CA GLU A 88 4.97 17.55 1.65
C GLU A 88 4.62 17.55 3.13
N ARG A 89 4.27 16.38 3.66
CA ARG A 89 3.92 16.23 5.06
C ARG A 89 5.10 16.57 5.96
N GLU A 90 6.28 16.08 5.61
CA GLU A 90 7.50 16.39 6.36
C GLU A 90 7.86 17.86 6.22
N PHE A 91 7.75 18.38 5.02
CA PHE A 91 8.00 19.80 4.76
C PHE A 91 7.10 20.69 5.62
N MET A 92 5.82 20.36 5.69
CA MET A 92 4.88 21.15 6.47
C MET A 92 5.17 21.10 7.97
N LEU A 93 5.66 19.97 8.46
CA LEU A 93 6.06 19.86 9.86
C LEU A 93 7.26 20.74 10.15
N GLU A 94 8.22 20.83 9.25
CA GLU A 94 9.38 21.69 9.40
C GLU A 94 9.00 23.17 9.42
N VAL A 95 8.09 23.56 8.53
CA VAL A 95 7.64 24.95 8.45
C VAL A 95 6.92 25.36 9.71
N LYS A 96 6.18 24.46 10.34
CA LYS A 96 5.47 24.76 11.58
C LYS A 96 6.34 24.65 12.82
N GLY A 97 7.37 23.88 12.69
CA GLY A 97 8.33 23.70 13.80
C GLY A 97 9.26 24.85 13.90
#